data_2dcee1981ff2955bf7e3f68563c9948b
#
_entry.id   2dcee1981ff2955bf7e3f68563c9948b
#
_cell.length_a   1.000
_cell.length_b   1.000
_cell.length_c   1.000
_cell.angle_alpha   90.00
_cell.angle_beta   90.00
_cell.angle_gamma   90.00
#
_symmetry.space_group_name_H-M   'P 1'
#
loop_
_entity.id
_entity.type
_entity.pdbx_description
1 polymer ?
#
loop_
_entity_poly.entity_id
_entity_poly.type
_entity_poly.pdbx_seq_one_letter_code
_entity_poly.pdbx_strand_id
1 'polypeptide(L)'
;MVSINRNAAKRTLLQNAFVVGGGLLFCAVLIAFFVPLGAAVFPVFDGGASAVSFRPLWKAARFTVMQAFLSAAGASGIGLCAAFFCARRRFFGRKLLLSLSAIPLSVPPVVIALAFILFFGKNGLLNKLLAALSAGQLSIGTFLYSTGGIVLVHTFYNFPITMRTVSAAWEQLPEETEQAALLLGASPLRIFSTVIFPALKAPLCASFAIIFLYCFFSFVIILLLGGLGVTTLEVELYQTIRRDIHASTAAHIALTETGIAAAAVGLYAYLRSRTPDHTENTQYARSRLRISGAAEHIFFAVLICVICFCLLFPLGSLVWYSLSTPKAPLTISVDTWRQLLQRPHFWGAVRHTMQTGIGTAALSVTAALFFAYAAFQANGKWYKSLPLIPFAVSSIVLGAGWLKLDTMPSLLLLVIVQSSLAWPFAWMQIETGLAKIPRSVLDAARLLSSSRTDAFFRVFLPLCKTGIISALCCVFAISAGDASLPLLLHIPNFENLALMLFRFAGSYRFTESAGIAVILAVLTGLLFYIQDTVRERI
;
A
#
# COMPACT_ATOMS: atom_id res chain seq x y z
N MET A 1 50.27 -21.34 -16.74
CA MET A 1 49.84 -19.96 -17.08
C MET A 1 48.61 -19.89 -17.98
N VAL A 2 48.39 -20.79 -18.97
CA VAL A 2 47.23 -20.75 -19.89
C VAL A 2 45.90 -21.06 -19.22
N SER A 3 45.85 -21.94 -18.20
CA SER A 3 44.60 -22.32 -17.50
C SER A 3 44.08 -21.21 -16.55
N ILE A 4 44.98 -20.42 -15.97
CA ILE A 4 44.64 -19.30 -15.08
C ILE A 4 44.01 -18.17 -15.91
N ASN A 5 44.50 -17.91 -17.09
CA ASN A 5 43.97 -16.87 -17.98
C ASN A 5 42.59 -17.21 -18.57
N ARG A 6 42.30 -18.50 -18.85
CA ARG A 6 40.96 -18.96 -19.30
C ARG A 6 39.90 -18.83 -18.21
N ASN A 7 40.25 -19.08 -16.94
CA ASN A 7 39.32 -18.94 -15.82
C ASN A 7 39.04 -17.48 -15.50
N ALA A 8 40.04 -16.59 -15.65
CA ALA A 8 39.86 -15.13 -15.48
C ALA A 8 38.97 -14.58 -16.61
N ALA A 9 39.19 -14.96 -17.88
CA ALA A 9 38.38 -14.55 -19.02
C ALA A 9 36.92 -15.05 -18.93
N LYS A 10 36.69 -16.32 -18.53
CA LYS A 10 35.34 -16.83 -18.24
C LYS A 10 34.63 -16.08 -17.11
N ARG A 11 35.36 -15.75 -16.05
CA ARG A 11 34.80 -14.93 -14.95
C ARG A 11 34.39 -13.55 -15.43
N THR A 12 35.22 -12.87 -16.21
CA THR A 12 34.91 -11.53 -16.74
C THR A 12 33.73 -11.54 -17.70
N LEU A 13 33.60 -12.59 -18.56
CA LEU A 13 32.46 -12.77 -19.44
C LEU A 13 31.14 -13.01 -18.68
N LEU A 14 31.14 -13.88 -17.67
CA LEU A 14 29.97 -14.12 -16.80
C LEU A 14 29.58 -12.85 -16.03
N GLN A 15 30.54 -12.05 -15.65
CA GLN A 15 30.36 -10.79 -14.94
C GLN A 15 29.70 -9.72 -15.79
N ASN A 16 30.17 -9.57 -17.02
CA ASN A 16 29.57 -8.62 -17.96
C ASN A 16 28.17 -9.09 -18.37
N ALA A 17 27.96 -10.38 -18.60
CA ALA A 17 26.65 -10.95 -18.90
C ALA A 17 25.63 -10.74 -17.78
N PHE A 18 26.07 -10.83 -16.51
CA PHE A 18 25.19 -10.60 -15.35
C PHE A 18 24.76 -9.13 -15.24
N VAL A 19 25.69 -8.17 -15.34
CA VAL A 19 25.36 -6.74 -15.28
C VAL A 19 24.49 -6.32 -16.47
N VAL A 20 24.82 -6.81 -17.67
CA VAL A 20 24.03 -6.56 -18.88
C VAL A 20 22.64 -7.20 -18.77
N GLY A 21 22.56 -8.46 -18.31
CA GLY A 21 21.28 -9.16 -18.12
C GLY A 21 20.37 -8.45 -17.11
N GLY A 22 20.93 -7.97 -15.99
CA GLY A 22 20.16 -7.20 -15.00
C GLY A 22 19.71 -5.84 -15.52
N GLY A 23 20.56 -5.16 -16.29
CA GLY A 23 20.18 -3.92 -16.96
C GLY A 23 19.07 -4.15 -18.00
N LEU A 24 19.14 -5.22 -18.79
CA LEU A 24 18.10 -5.58 -19.74
C LEU A 24 16.77 -5.93 -19.04
N LEU A 25 16.81 -6.66 -17.93
CA LEU A 25 15.63 -6.97 -17.14
C LEU A 25 14.96 -5.70 -16.61
N PHE A 26 15.75 -4.78 -16.07
CA PHE A 26 15.23 -3.51 -15.58
C PHE A 26 14.64 -2.66 -16.71
N CYS A 27 15.31 -2.58 -17.87
CA CYS A 27 14.78 -1.94 -19.07
C CYS A 27 13.46 -2.59 -19.53
N ALA A 28 13.37 -3.93 -19.49
CA ALA A 28 12.14 -4.64 -19.83
C ALA A 28 10.97 -4.28 -18.89
N VAL A 29 11.24 -4.13 -17.59
CA VAL A 29 10.23 -3.69 -16.60
C VAL A 29 9.80 -2.24 -16.87
N LEU A 30 10.71 -1.35 -17.25
CA LEU A 30 10.39 0.02 -17.66
C LEU A 30 9.59 0.07 -18.95
N ILE A 31 9.96 -0.73 -19.96
CA ILE A 31 9.21 -0.85 -21.23
C ILE A 31 7.79 -1.36 -20.95
N ALA A 32 7.66 -2.39 -20.08
CA ALA A 32 6.37 -2.95 -19.67
C ALA A 32 5.49 -1.95 -18.90
N PHE A 33 6.06 -0.86 -18.41
CA PHE A 33 5.35 0.26 -17.78
C PHE A 33 5.04 1.38 -18.79
N PHE A 34 6.06 1.90 -19.50
CA PHE A 34 5.89 3.11 -20.32
C PHE A 34 5.15 2.87 -21.63
N VAL A 35 5.33 1.71 -22.28
CA VAL A 35 4.66 1.40 -23.55
C VAL A 35 3.15 1.28 -23.37
N PRO A 36 2.62 0.50 -22.40
CA PRO A 36 1.17 0.45 -22.19
C PRO A 36 0.60 1.76 -21.66
N LEU A 37 1.35 2.51 -20.83
CA LEU A 37 0.93 3.85 -20.40
C LEU A 37 0.76 4.76 -21.63
N GLY A 38 1.71 4.75 -22.56
CA GLY A 38 1.60 5.45 -23.82
C GLY A 38 0.36 5.00 -24.62
N ALA A 39 0.15 3.70 -24.75
CA ALA A 39 -1.01 3.14 -25.45
C ALA A 39 -2.35 3.52 -24.79
N ALA A 40 -2.40 3.66 -23.46
CA ALA A 40 -3.59 4.10 -22.74
C ALA A 40 -3.94 5.58 -23.02
N VAL A 41 -2.92 6.45 -23.16
CA VAL A 41 -3.08 7.89 -23.23
C VAL A 41 -3.07 8.41 -24.69
N PHE A 42 -2.33 7.77 -25.58
CA PHE A 42 -2.10 8.26 -26.96
C PHE A 42 -3.38 8.57 -27.77
N PRO A 43 -4.50 7.82 -27.63
CA PRO A 43 -5.73 8.10 -28.37
C PRO A 43 -6.38 9.45 -28.08
N VAL A 44 -5.92 10.19 -27.07
CA VAL A 44 -6.30 11.60 -26.88
C VAL A 44 -5.88 12.45 -28.09
N PHE A 45 -4.74 12.09 -28.72
CA PHE A 45 -4.12 12.86 -29.81
C PHE A 45 -4.55 12.39 -31.20
N ASP A 46 -5.22 11.24 -31.36
CA ASP A 46 -5.62 10.67 -32.65
C ASP A 46 -6.78 11.38 -33.34
N GLY A 47 -7.20 12.54 -32.85
CA GLY A 47 -8.11 13.46 -33.57
C GLY A 47 -9.53 12.94 -33.83
N GLY A 48 -9.88 11.76 -33.35
CA GLY A 48 -11.26 11.25 -33.34
C GLY A 48 -12.10 12.01 -32.32
N ALA A 49 -12.45 13.25 -32.65
CA ALA A 49 -13.29 14.12 -31.84
C ALA A 49 -14.76 13.65 -31.84
N SER A 50 -15.03 12.44 -31.39
CA SER A 50 -16.32 12.15 -30.78
C SER A 50 -16.36 12.99 -29.51
N ALA A 51 -17.35 13.88 -29.42
CA ALA A 51 -17.47 14.85 -28.34
C ALA A 51 -17.39 14.17 -26.97
N VAL A 52 -16.20 14.17 -26.37
CA VAL A 52 -16.03 13.70 -25.01
C VAL A 52 -16.85 14.61 -24.12
N SER A 53 -17.84 14.07 -23.45
CA SER A 53 -18.63 14.85 -22.50
C SER A 53 -17.75 15.16 -21.28
N PHE A 54 -17.25 16.39 -21.20
CA PHE A 54 -16.42 16.83 -20.06
C PHE A 54 -17.18 16.87 -18.73
N ARG A 55 -18.50 16.89 -18.74
CA ARG A 55 -19.32 16.96 -17.52
C ARG A 55 -19.18 15.71 -16.63
N PRO A 56 -19.31 14.46 -17.12
CA PRO A 56 -19.08 13.25 -16.32
C PRO A 56 -17.64 13.14 -15.85
N LEU A 57 -16.67 13.44 -16.73
CA LEU A 57 -15.25 13.42 -16.40
C LEU A 57 -14.93 14.37 -15.23
N TRP A 58 -15.39 15.62 -15.32
CA TRP A 58 -15.21 16.62 -14.26
C TRP A 58 -15.87 16.20 -12.94
N LYS A 59 -17.07 15.62 -13.00
CA LYS A 59 -17.78 15.11 -11.82
C LYS A 59 -16.99 14.00 -11.14
N ALA A 60 -16.49 13.04 -11.91
CA ALA A 60 -15.66 11.96 -11.40
C ALA A 60 -14.33 12.46 -10.83
N ALA A 61 -13.63 13.36 -11.54
CA ALA A 61 -12.37 13.94 -11.08
C ALA A 61 -12.54 14.72 -9.76
N ARG A 62 -13.54 15.59 -9.70
CA ARG A 62 -13.85 16.35 -8.48
C ARG A 62 -14.16 15.42 -7.31
N PHE A 63 -14.98 14.40 -7.53
CA PHE A 63 -15.32 13.44 -6.48
C PHE A 63 -14.08 12.66 -6.02
N THR A 64 -13.25 12.18 -6.96
CA THR A 64 -12.01 11.46 -6.66
C THR A 64 -11.07 12.27 -5.78
N VAL A 65 -10.81 13.53 -6.17
CA VAL A 65 -9.93 14.44 -5.41
C VAL A 65 -10.54 14.76 -4.03
N MET A 66 -11.83 15.06 -3.97
CA MET A 66 -12.51 15.42 -2.73
C MET A 66 -12.49 14.27 -1.73
N GLN A 67 -12.88 13.05 -2.13
CA GLN A 67 -12.90 11.89 -1.23
C GLN A 67 -11.49 11.51 -0.80
N ALA A 68 -10.48 11.55 -1.70
CA ALA A 68 -9.10 11.27 -1.36
C ALA A 68 -8.53 12.29 -0.37
N PHE A 69 -8.83 13.57 -0.56
CA PHE A 69 -8.41 14.64 0.36
C PHE A 69 -9.05 14.49 1.74
N LEU A 70 -10.37 14.30 1.81
CA LEU A 70 -11.08 14.12 3.09
C LEU A 70 -10.60 12.88 3.83
N SER A 71 -10.36 11.78 3.11
CA SER A 71 -9.82 10.53 3.66
C SER A 71 -8.40 10.72 4.20
N ALA A 72 -7.54 11.40 3.44
CA ALA A 72 -6.17 11.71 3.87
C ALA A 72 -6.16 12.66 5.07
N ALA A 73 -7.05 13.65 5.10
CA ALA A 73 -7.18 14.56 6.24
C ALA A 73 -7.65 13.84 7.51
N GLY A 74 -8.67 12.99 7.40
CA GLY A 74 -9.15 12.16 8.51
C GLY A 74 -8.08 11.22 9.04
N ALA A 75 -7.41 10.48 8.13
CA ALA A 75 -6.34 9.55 8.50
C ALA A 75 -5.14 10.27 9.13
N SER A 76 -4.74 11.42 8.60
CA SER A 76 -3.65 12.23 9.14
C SER A 76 -4.02 12.82 10.50
N GLY A 77 -5.27 13.25 10.70
CA GLY A 77 -5.74 13.76 11.98
C GLY A 77 -5.72 12.71 13.09
N ILE A 78 -6.35 11.55 12.86
CA ILE A 78 -6.33 10.42 13.82
C ILE A 78 -4.89 9.92 14.02
N GLY A 79 -4.13 9.80 12.93
CA GLY A 79 -2.73 9.36 12.96
C GLY A 79 -1.82 10.29 13.76
N LEU A 80 -2.00 11.61 13.66
CA LEU A 80 -1.25 12.60 14.45
C LEU A 80 -1.58 12.51 15.94
N CYS A 81 -2.88 12.38 16.29
CA CYS A 81 -3.30 12.16 17.67
C CYS A 81 -2.69 10.88 18.26
N ALA A 82 -2.75 9.79 17.51
CA ALA A 82 -2.15 8.52 17.92
C ALA A 82 -0.61 8.61 18.03
N ALA A 83 0.04 9.33 17.10
CA ALA A 83 1.49 9.56 17.11
C ALA A 83 1.93 10.34 18.36
N PHE A 84 1.15 11.32 18.82
CA PHE A 84 1.41 12.03 20.07
C PHE A 84 1.55 11.05 21.24
N PHE A 85 0.56 10.16 21.44
CA PHE A 85 0.63 9.18 22.52
C PHE A 85 1.78 8.19 22.33
N CYS A 86 1.98 7.68 21.12
CA CYS A 86 3.05 6.72 20.86
C CYS A 86 4.46 7.29 21.09
N ALA A 87 4.69 8.53 20.68
CA ALA A 87 6.01 9.16 20.78
C ALA A 87 6.28 9.75 22.18
N ARG A 88 5.26 10.36 22.82
CA ARG A 88 5.44 11.20 24.00
C ARG A 88 5.01 10.56 25.29
N ARG A 89 4.10 9.58 25.24
CA ARG A 89 3.46 9.03 26.45
C ARG A 89 3.85 7.57 26.70
N ARG A 90 4.00 7.24 27.98
CA ARG A 90 4.19 5.86 28.45
C ARG A 90 2.83 5.35 28.93
N PHE A 91 2.28 4.34 28.26
CA PHE A 91 1.04 3.69 28.61
C PHE A 91 1.11 2.18 28.39
N PHE A 92 0.27 1.44 29.13
CA PHE A 92 0.12 0.02 28.93
C PHE A 92 -0.48 -0.27 27.55
N GLY A 93 0.08 -1.26 26.80
CA GLY A 93 -0.41 -1.62 25.47
C GLY A 93 0.18 -0.81 24.30
N ARG A 94 1.16 0.08 24.53
CA ARG A 94 1.80 0.84 23.45
C ARG A 94 2.37 -0.07 22.34
N LYS A 95 3.08 -1.14 22.72
CA LYS A 95 3.61 -2.13 21.76
C LYS A 95 2.47 -2.79 20.99
N LEU A 96 1.37 -3.12 21.69
CA LEU A 96 0.18 -3.71 21.09
C LEU A 96 -0.45 -2.76 20.08
N LEU A 97 -0.61 -1.47 20.41
CA LEU A 97 -1.15 -0.46 19.48
C LEU A 97 -0.29 -0.35 18.21
N LEU A 98 1.03 -0.30 18.36
CA LEU A 98 1.96 -0.28 17.24
C LEU A 98 1.89 -1.55 16.39
N SER A 99 1.76 -2.72 17.01
CA SER A 99 1.59 -4.00 16.28
C SER A 99 0.23 -4.08 15.60
N LEU A 100 -0.86 -3.73 16.29
CA LEU A 100 -2.21 -3.71 15.71
C LEU A 100 -2.32 -2.71 14.55
N SER A 101 -1.59 -1.60 14.60
CA SER A 101 -1.56 -0.64 13.49
C SER A 101 -0.86 -1.16 12.24
N ALA A 102 -0.13 -2.25 12.32
CA ALA A 102 0.44 -2.91 11.13
C ALA A 102 -0.62 -3.74 10.38
N ILE A 103 -1.67 -4.22 11.07
CA ILE A 103 -2.69 -5.08 10.48
C ILE A 103 -3.37 -4.43 9.26
N PRO A 104 -3.91 -3.20 9.33
CA PRO A 104 -4.51 -2.58 8.14
C PRO A 104 -3.55 -2.49 6.96
N LEU A 105 -2.28 -2.19 7.21
CA LEU A 105 -1.26 -2.06 6.17
C LEU A 105 -0.92 -3.41 5.51
N SER A 106 -1.15 -4.53 6.22
CA SER A 106 -0.88 -5.87 5.73
C SER A 106 -2.08 -6.51 5.03
N VAL A 107 -3.30 -6.08 5.37
CA VAL A 107 -4.54 -6.69 4.88
C VAL A 107 -4.93 -6.05 3.54
N PRO A 108 -5.28 -6.85 2.51
CA PRO A 108 -5.70 -6.32 1.21
C PRO A 108 -6.93 -5.41 1.29
N PRO A 109 -7.03 -4.38 0.41
CA PRO A 109 -8.18 -3.46 0.39
C PRO A 109 -9.55 -4.14 0.25
N VAL A 110 -9.62 -5.23 -0.52
CA VAL A 110 -10.86 -6.00 -0.71
C VAL A 110 -11.34 -6.66 0.59
N VAL A 111 -10.41 -7.13 1.42
CA VAL A 111 -10.70 -7.72 2.74
C VAL A 111 -11.23 -6.65 3.70
N ILE A 112 -10.61 -5.47 3.68
CA ILE A 112 -11.06 -4.32 4.50
C ILE A 112 -12.47 -3.87 4.07
N ALA A 113 -12.73 -3.72 2.77
CA ALA A 113 -14.06 -3.37 2.27
C ALA A 113 -15.12 -4.36 2.77
N LEU A 114 -14.83 -5.66 2.66
CA LEU A 114 -15.74 -6.70 3.16
C LEU A 114 -15.92 -6.62 4.68
N ALA A 115 -14.85 -6.41 5.46
CA ALA A 115 -14.92 -6.26 6.91
C ALA A 115 -15.89 -5.15 7.32
N PHE A 116 -15.79 -3.99 6.65
CA PHE A 116 -16.69 -2.87 6.90
C PHE A 116 -18.14 -3.16 6.45
N ILE A 117 -18.34 -3.86 5.33
CA ILE A 117 -19.68 -4.30 4.88
C ILE A 117 -20.31 -5.23 5.92
N LEU A 118 -19.58 -6.20 6.44
CA LEU A 118 -20.07 -7.17 7.41
C LEU A 118 -20.39 -6.53 8.77
N PHE A 119 -19.69 -5.47 9.13
CA PHE A 119 -19.92 -4.79 10.41
C PHE A 119 -20.89 -3.61 10.29
N PHE A 120 -20.63 -2.64 9.41
CA PHE A 120 -21.37 -1.38 9.26
C PHE A 120 -22.45 -1.42 8.16
N GLY A 121 -22.44 -2.41 7.29
CA GLY A 121 -23.39 -2.51 6.17
C GLY A 121 -24.84 -2.61 6.63
N LYS A 122 -25.80 -2.41 5.70
CA LYS A 122 -27.24 -2.45 6.00
C LYS A 122 -27.66 -3.70 6.79
N ASN A 123 -27.13 -4.86 6.43
CA ASN A 123 -27.37 -6.14 7.11
C ASN A 123 -26.19 -6.55 8.01
N GLY A 124 -25.30 -5.61 8.37
CA GLY A 124 -24.11 -5.84 9.18
C GLY A 124 -24.42 -6.09 10.66
N LEU A 125 -23.40 -6.57 11.38
CA LEU A 125 -23.54 -6.90 12.81
C LEU A 125 -24.00 -5.71 13.64
N LEU A 126 -23.48 -4.50 13.37
CA LEU A 126 -23.84 -3.31 14.13
C LEU A 126 -25.33 -2.95 13.95
N ASN A 127 -25.85 -2.98 12.71
CA ASN A 127 -27.26 -2.72 12.47
C ASN A 127 -28.18 -3.79 13.09
N LYS A 128 -27.77 -5.06 13.07
CA LYS A 128 -28.49 -6.13 13.77
C LYS A 128 -28.51 -5.91 15.28
N LEU A 129 -27.39 -5.51 15.87
CA LEU A 129 -27.27 -5.21 17.30
C LEU A 129 -28.14 -4.00 17.68
N LEU A 130 -28.07 -2.90 16.91
CA LEU A 130 -28.89 -1.71 17.15
C LEU A 130 -30.39 -2.02 17.04
N ALA A 131 -30.80 -2.78 16.04
CA ALA A 131 -32.19 -3.22 15.89
C ALA A 131 -32.66 -4.09 17.05
N ALA A 132 -31.82 -5.01 17.53
CA ALA A 132 -32.13 -5.84 18.69
C ALA A 132 -32.27 -5.02 19.99
N LEU A 133 -31.39 -4.03 20.21
CA LEU A 133 -31.41 -3.18 21.41
C LEU A 133 -32.52 -2.13 21.39
N SER A 134 -32.99 -1.71 20.21
CA SER A 134 -33.99 -0.64 20.05
C SER A 134 -35.35 -1.12 19.58
N ALA A 135 -35.64 -2.42 19.63
CA ALA A 135 -36.84 -3.01 19.06
C ALA A 135 -37.08 -2.61 17.59
N GLY A 136 -35.99 -2.50 16.81
CA GLY A 136 -36.03 -2.18 15.38
C GLY A 136 -36.04 -0.69 15.03
N GLN A 137 -35.99 0.22 16.02
CA GLN A 137 -36.08 1.67 15.77
C GLN A 137 -34.77 2.31 15.32
N LEU A 138 -33.62 1.80 15.77
CA LEU A 138 -32.31 2.37 15.45
C LEU A 138 -31.61 1.56 14.35
N SER A 139 -31.13 2.27 13.33
CA SER A 139 -30.29 1.73 12.26
C SER A 139 -29.39 2.82 11.72
N ILE A 140 -28.13 2.48 11.41
CA ILE A 140 -27.22 3.38 10.67
C ILE A 140 -27.66 3.45 9.18
N GLY A 141 -28.55 2.57 8.75
CA GLY A 141 -29.09 2.55 7.40
C GLY A 141 -28.04 2.26 6.33
N THR A 142 -27.96 3.13 5.34
CA THR A 142 -27.05 3.00 4.19
C THR A 142 -25.82 3.90 4.31
N PHE A 143 -25.50 4.42 5.49
CA PHE A 143 -24.36 5.35 5.71
C PHE A 143 -23.05 4.84 5.09
N LEU A 144 -22.77 3.53 5.22
CA LEU A 144 -21.53 2.95 4.68
C LEU A 144 -21.42 3.14 3.15
N TYR A 145 -22.55 3.18 2.43
CA TYR A 145 -22.61 3.34 0.98
C TYR A 145 -22.69 4.81 0.54
N SER A 146 -22.24 5.71 1.38
CA SER A 146 -22.13 7.15 1.12
C SER A 146 -20.67 7.60 1.08
N THR A 147 -20.45 8.85 0.65
CA THR A 147 -19.12 9.49 0.72
C THR A 147 -18.53 9.44 2.15
N GLY A 148 -19.37 9.63 3.17
CA GLY A 148 -18.95 9.55 4.57
C GLY A 148 -18.46 8.15 4.96
N GLY A 149 -19.15 7.11 4.51
CA GLY A 149 -18.73 5.71 4.72
C GLY A 149 -17.41 5.39 4.04
N ILE A 150 -17.22 5.82 2.79
CA ILE A 150 -15.97 5.66 2.05
C ILE A 150 -14.81 6.37 2.80
N VAL A 151 -15.02 7.61 3.22
CA VAL A 151 -14.03 8.39 3.99
C VAL A 151 -13.71 7.69 5.32
N LEU A 152 -14.72 7.14 6.01
CA LEU A 152 -14.52 6.36 7.24
C LEU A 152 -13.60 5.16 7.00
N VAL A 153 -13.90 4.33 5.99
CA VAL A 153 -13.09 3.15 5.65
C VAL A 153 -11.65 3.56 5.36
N HIS A 154 -11.45 4.53 4.48
CA HIS A 154 -10.12 5.02 4.11
C HIS A 154 -9.36 5.61 5.29
N THR A 155 -10.04 6.36 6.17
CA THR A 155 -9.44 6.96 7.37
C THR A 155 -8.87 5.88 8.28
N PHE A 156 -9.66 4.87 8.63
CA PHE A 156 -9.21 3.81 9.55
C PHE A 156 -8.28 2.79 8.92
N TYR A 157 -8.32 2.65 7.59
CA TYR A 157 -7.35 1.84 6.86
C TYR A 157 -5.96 2.50 6.81
N ASN A 158 -5.90 3.83 6.65
CA ASN A 158 -4.64 4.54 6.35
C ASN A 158 -4.05 5.34 7.53
N PHE A 159 -4.77 5.61 8.64
CA PHE A 159 -4.22 6.38 9.77
C PHE A 159 -2.90 5.82 10.33
N PRO A 160 -2.62 4.49 10.27
CA PRO A 160 -1.36 3.94 10.78
C PRO A 160 -0.12 4.47 10.03
N ILE A 161 -0.28 4.87 8.76
CA ILE A 161 0.83 5.46 7.97
C ILE A 161 1.30 6.75 8.65
N THR A 162 0.38 7.68 8.93
CA THR A 162 0.72 8.94 9.63
C THR A 162 1.19 8.66 11.06
N MET A 163 0.50 7.78 11.81
CA MET A 163 0.87 7.45 13.18
C MET A 163 2.33 6.96 13.25
N ARG A 164 2.73 6.02 12.40
CA ARG A 164 4.09 5.45 12.40
C ARG A 164 5.13 6.45 11.91
N THR A 165 4.87 7.16 10.81
CA THR A 165 5.81 8.12 10.22
C THR A 165 6.06 9.30 11.14
N VAL A 166 4.98 9.87 11.69
CA VAL A 166 5.07 11.04 12.57
C VAL A 166 5.61 10.66 13.95
N SER A 167 5.23 9.51 14.53
CA SER A 167 5.78 9.09 15.83
C SER A 167 7.30 8.83 15.74
N ALA A 168 7.77 8.20 14.67
CA ALA A 168 9.19 7.98 14.45
C ALA A 168 9.97 9.30 14.32
N ALA A 169 9.43 10.26 13.57
CA ALA A 169 10.03 11.60 13.45
C ALA A 169 9.99 12.37 14.78
N TRP A 170 8.91 12.24 15.54
CA TRP A 170 8.77 12.92 16.83
C TRP A 170 9.74 12.38 17.88
N GLU A 171 9.99 11.06 17.89
CA GLU A 171 10.97 10.42 18.77
C GLU A 171 12.41 10.87 18.52
N GLN A 172 12.72 11.35 17.30
CA GLN A 172 14.03 11.86 16.91
C GLN A 172 14.26 13.34 17.28
N LEU A 173 13.24 14.06 17.71
CA LEU A 173 13.39 15.47 18.09
C LEU A 173 14.20 15.59 19.41
N PRO A 174 15.23 16.45 19.46
CA PRO A 174 16.01 16.68 20.66
C PRO A 174 15.13 17.18 21.81
N GLU A 175 15.27 16.58 22.99
CA GLU A 175 14.51 16.99 24.19
C GLU A 175 14.97 18.34 24.71
N GLU A 176 16.23 18.67 24.52
CA GLU A 176 16.86 19.92 24.92
C GLU A 176 16.17 21.14 24.32
N THR A 177 15.70 21.06 23.09
CA THR A 177 14.99 22.16 22.41
C THR A 177 13.67 22.51 23.10
N GLU A 178 12.95 21.49 23.57
CA GLU A 178 11.69 21.69 24.29
C GLU A 178 11.95 22.19 25.72
N GLN A 179 12.97 21.64 26.39
CA GLN A 179 13.38 22.08 27.73
C GLN A 179 13.87 23.53 27.71
N ALA A 180 14.64 23.93 26.72
CA ALA A 180 15.08 25.31 26.54
C ALA A 180 13.87 26.26 26.37
N ALA A 181 12.89 25.88 25.56
CA ALA A 181 11.67 26.66 25.38
C ALA A 181 10.85 26.77 26.68
N LEU A 182 10.77 25.70 27.49
CA LEU A 182 10.13 25.71 28.81
C LEU A 182 10.84 26.65 29.79
N LEU A 183 12.18 26.63 29.82
CA LEU A 183 12.98 27.51 30.66
C LEU A 183 12.80 28.99 30.29
N LEU A 184 12.52 29.28 29.02
CA LEU A 184 12.17 30.63 28.53
C LEU A 184 10.70 31.00 28.80
N GLY A 185 9.95 30.18 29.55
CA GLY A 185 8.55 30.46 29.94
C GLY A 185 7.52 30.23 28.85
N ALA A 186 7.85 29.49 27.78
CA ALA A 186 6.88 29.16 26.74
C ALA A 186 5.80 28.19 27.28
N SER A 187 4.53 28.49 27.00
CA SER A 187 3.43 27.56 27.30
C SER A 187 3.51 26.29 26.42
N PRO A 188 2.93 25.16 26.89
CA PRO A 188 2.92 23.91 26.11
C PRO A 188 2.37 24.05 24.68
N LEU A 189 1.32 24.86 24.50
CA LEU A 189 0.73 25.14 23.21
C LEU A 189 1.69 25.94 22.30
N ARG A 190 2.41 26.90 22.89
CA ARG A 190 3.43 27.68 22.17
C ARG A 190 4.60 26.79 21.73
N ILE A 191 5.07 25.90 22.61
CA ILE A 191 6.13 24.94 22.28
C ILE A 191 5.66 24.03 21.14
N PHE A 192 4.42 23.51 21.22
CA PHE A 192 3.87 22.69 20.14
C PHE A 192 3.85 23.47 18.82
N SER A 193 3.31 24.68 18.79
CA SER A 193 3.12 25.44 17.54
C SER A 193 4.42 25.99 16.95
N THR A 194 5.43 26.34 17.78
CA THR A 194 6.65 27.01 17.32
C THR A 194 7.86 26.07 17.19
N VAL A 195 7.89 24.96 17.92
CA VAL A 195 9.03 24.03 17.94
C VAL A 195 8.63 22.68 17.33
N ILE A 196 7.61 22.03 17.90
CA ILE A 196 7.28 20.66 17.56
C ILE A 196 6.61 20.57 16.19
N PHE A 197 5.51 21.31 15.96
CA PHE A 197 4.73 21.24 14.74
C PHE A 197 5.55 21.60 13.48
N PRO A 198 6.38 22.66 13.46
CA PRO A 198 7.24 22.96 12.34
C PRO A 198 8.21 21.81 11.99
N ALA A 199 8.75 21.11 12.99
CA ALA A 199 9.63 19.96 12.79
C ALA A 199 8.86 18.74 12.25
N LEU A 200 7.60 18.55 12.66
CA LEU A 200 6.73 17.46 12.20
C LEU A 200 6.01 17.75 10.88
N LYS A 201 6.02 18.99 10.40
CA LYS A 201 5.30 19.40 9.18
C LYS A 201 5.69 18.57 7.96
N ALA A 202 6.98 18.33 7.76
CA ALA A 202 7.46 17.59 6.59
C ALA A 202 7.02 16.11 6.62
N PRO A 203 7.23 15.32 7.70
CA PRO A 203 6.75 13.94 7.77
C PRO A 203 5.21 13.85 7.74
N LEU A 204 4.49 14.84 8.31
CA LEU A 204 3.04 14.89 8.25
C LEU A 204 2.54 15.13 6.81
N CYS A 205 3.11 16.10 6.09
CA CYS A 205 2.76 16.36 4.70
C CYS A 205 3.13 15.18 3.78
N ALA A 206 4.28 14.51 4.03
CA ALA A 206 4.67 13.33 3.28
C ALA A 206 3.71 12.16 3.49
N SER A 207 3.31 11.88 4.75
CA SER A 207 2.32 10.83 5.03
C SER A 207 0.94 11.18 4.45
N PHE A 208 0.52 12.43 4.52
CA PHE A 208 -0.72 12.92 3.90
C PHE A 208 -0.72 12.67 2.38
N ALA A 209 0.37 13.02 1.68
CA ALA A 209 0.45 12.86 0.23
C ALA A 209 0.41 11.37 -0.20
N ILE A 210 1.07 10.48 0.55
CA ILE A 210 0.98 9.03 0.29
C ILE A 210 -0.44 8.51 0.53
N ILE A 211 -1.08 8.90 1.65
CA ILE A 211 -2.46 8.49 1.95
C ILE A 211 -3.42 9.03 0.89
N PHE A 212 -3.22 10.29 0.46
CA PHE A 212 -4.00 10.86 -0.64
C PHE A 212 -3.91 9.98 -1.89
N LEU A 213 -2.71 9.57 -2.30
CA LEU A 213 -2.52 8.69 -3.46
C LEU A 213 -3.18 7.33 -3.29
N TYR A 214 -3.08 6.70 -2.12
CA TYR A 214 -3.74 5.43 -1.85
C TYR A 214 -5.27 5.53 -1.88
N CYS A 215 -5.83 6.63 -1.39
CA CYS A 215 -7.26 6.90 -1.46
C CYS A 215 -7.70 7.32 -2.88
N PHE A 216 -6.83 8.00 -3.62
CA PHE A 216 -7.07 8.44 -4.99
C PHE A 216 -7.19 7.24 -5.95
N PHE A 217 -6.32 6.24 -5.81
CA PHE A 217 -6.32 4.99 -6.58
C PHE A 217 -7.12 3.86 -5.92
N SER A 218 -8.12 4.21 -5.12
CA SER A 218 -8.95 3.21 -4.45
C SER A 218 -10.05 2.69 -5.37
N PHE A 219 -9.77 1.60 -6.06
CA PHE A 219 -10.71 0.96 -6.99
C PHE A 219 -11.72 0.05 -6.27
N VAL A 220 -11.23 -1.00 -5.60
CA VAL A 220 -12.09 -2.06 -5.06
C VAL A 220 -13.01 -1.56 -3.95
N ILE A 221 -12.51 -0.68 -3.07
CA ILE A 221 -13.33 -0.11 -1.98
C ILE A 221 -14.47 0.71 -2.56
N ILE A 222 -14.18 1.56 -3.56
CA ILE A 222 -15.21 2.38 -4.21
C ILE A 222 -16.19 1.52 -5.01
N LEU A 223 -15.71 0.47 -5.69
CA LEU A 223 -16.56 -0.42 -6.48
C LEU A 223 -17.56 -1.21 -5.59
N LEU A 224 -17.15 -1.56 -4.36
CA LEU A 224 -18.00 -2.29 -3.41
C LEU A 224 -18.90 -1.36 -2.57
N LEU A 225 -18.43 -0.16 -2.22
CA LEU A 225 -19.14 0.77 -1.33
C LEU A 225 -19.77 1.96 -2.05
N GLY A 226 -19.37 2.23 -3.30
CA GLY A 226 -19.94 3.31 -4.09
C GLY A 226 -21.42 3.07 -4.40
N GLY A 227 -22.29 3.93 -3.84
CA GLY A 227 -23.72 3.91 -4.16
C GLY A 227 -24.01 4.48 -5.56
N LEU A 228 -25.29 4.45 -5.95
CA LEU A 228 -25.74 5.00 -7.24
C LEU A 228 -25.31 6.48 -7.40
N GLY A 229 -24.57 6.76 -8.46
CA GLY A 229 -24.13 8.13 -8.82
C GLY A 229 -22.84 8.61 -8.17
N VAL A 230 -22.10 7.75 -7.46
CA VAL A 230 -20.80 8.04 -6.85
C VAL A 230 -19.74 7.20 -7.55
N THR A 231 -18.95 7.81 -8.44
CA THR A 231 -17.87 7.13 -9.17
C THR A 231 -16.58 7.93 -9.07
N THR A 232 -15.46 7.23 -8.99
CA THR A 232 -14.10 7.81 -9.12
C THR A 232 -13.62 7.66 -10.55
N LEU A 233 -12.53 8.37 -10.90
CA LEU A 233 -11.90 8.27 -12.23
C LEU A 233 -11.54 6.81 -12.55
N GLU A 234 -11.00 6.08 -11.60
CA GLU A 234 -10.57 4.70 -11.78
C GLU A 234 -11.76 3.76 -12.03
N VAL A 235 -12.86 3.92 -11.29
CA VAL A 235 -14.10 3.14 -11.51
C VAL A 235 -14.74 3.52 -12.84
N GLU A 236 -14.77 4.81 -13.20
CA GLU A 236 -15.29 5.29 -14.47
C GLU A 236 -14.47 4.76 -15.66
N LEU A 237 -13.13 4.76 -15.53
CA LEU A 237 -12.23 4.18 -16.53
C LEU A 237 -12.54 2.68 -16.73
N TYR A 238 -12.63 1.92 -15.63
CA TYR A 238 -12.99 0.51 -15.68
C TYR A 238 -14.33 0.26 -16.36
N GLN A 239 -15.37 1.04 -16.00
CA GLN A 239 -16.69 0.91 -16.58
C GLN A 239 -16.71 1.29 -18.07
N THR A 240 -15.97 2.31 -18.46
CA THR A 240 -15.82 2.74 -19.85
C THR A 240 -15.21 1.65 -20.72
N ILE A 241 -14.14 1.00 -20.23
CA ILE A 241 -13.48 -0.12 -20.92
C ILE A 241 -14.44 -1.31 -21.03
N ARG A 242 -15.17 -1.63 -19.96
CA ARG A 242 -16.09 -2.79 -19.92
C ARG A 242 -17.34 -2.62 -20.80
N ARG A 243 -17.73 -1.38 -21.09
CA ARG A 243 -18.89 -1.07 -21.95
C ARG A 243 -18.51 -0.90 -23.43
N ASP A 244 -17.23 -1.08 -23.77
CA ASP A 244 -16.68 -0.87 -25.11
C ASP A 244 -17.01 0.52 -25.68
N ILE A 245 -17.07 1.53 -24.78
CA ILE A 245 -17.33 2.92 -25.13
C ILE A 245 -16.00 3.52 -25.60
N HIS A 246 -16.08 4.31 -26.67
CA HIS A 246 -14.99 4.98 -27.39
C HIS A 246 -13.64 5.07 -26.68
N ALA A 247 -12.59 4.53 -27.31
CA ALA A 247 -11.21 4.52 -26.82
C ALA A 247 -10.69 5.91 -26.41
N SER A 248 -11.18 6.96 -27.07
CA SER A 248 -10.87 8.36 -26.77
C SER A 248 -11.35 8.78 -25.37
N THR A 249 -12.57 8.36 -24.94
CA THR A 249 -13.08 8.68 -23.60
C THR A 249 -12.23 8.04 -22.51
N ALA A 250 -11.89 6.75 -22.67
CA ALA A 250 -11.01 6.03 -21.74
C ALA A 250 -9.63 6.72 -21.64
N ALA A 251 -9.06 7.17 -22.77
CA ALA A 251 -7.78 7.86 -22.80
C ALA A 251 -7.82 9.22 -22.08
N HIS A 252 -8.90 10.00 -22.22
CA HIS A 252 -9.06 11.27 -21.49
C HIS A 252 -9.17 11.04 -19.97
N ILE A 253 -9.88 9.99 -19.54
CA ILE A 253 -9.95 9.62 -18.12
C ILE A 253 -8.55 9.22 -17.62
N ALA A 254 -7.84 8.34 -18.33
CA ALA A 254 -6.50 7.90 -17.99
C ALA A 254 -5.49 9.06 -17.91
N LEU A 255 -5.53 9.99 -18.87
CA LEU A 255 -4.67 11.17 -18.86
C LEU A 255 -4.98 12.10 -17.68
N THR A 256 -6.26 12.35 -17.41
CA THR A 256 -6.69 13.20 -16.27
C THR A 256 -6.26 12.58 -14.95
N GLU A 257 -6.48 11.29 -14.77
CA GLU A 257 -6.10 10.54 -13.58
C GLU A 257 -4.59 10.57 -13.36
N THR A 258 -3.82 10.19 -14.38
CA THR A 258 -2.34 10.19 -14.33
C THR A 258 -1.78 11.59 -14.10
N GLY A 259 -2.37 12.64 -14.73
CA GLY A 259 -1.95 14.02 -14.55
C GLY A 259 -2.12 14.52 -13.12
N ILE A 260 -3.27 14.27 -12.50
CA ILE A 260 -3.53 14.65 -11.10
C ILE A 260 -2.59 13.89 -10.16
N ALA A 261 -2.44 12.59 -10.39
CA ALA A 261 -1.55 11.75 -9.58
C ALA A 261 -0.07 12.16 -9.73
N ALA A 262 0.38 12.48 -10.94
CA ALA A 262 1.74 12.98 -11.19
C ALA A 262 2.01 14.30 -10.44
N ALA A 263 1.03 15.21 -10.41
CA ALA A 263 1.13 16.43 -9.64
C ALA A 263 1.25 16.14 -8.13
N ALA A 264 0.46 15.19 -7.60
CA ALA A 264 0.53 14.78 -6.20
C ALA A 264 1.86 14.09 -5.86
N VAL A 265 2.37 13.21 -6.74
CA VAL A 265 3.70 12.58 -6.59
C VAL A 265 4.82 13.61 -6.65
N GLY A 266 4.73 14.57 -7.57
CA GLY A 266 5.69 15.68 -7.68
C GLY A 266 5.72 16.53 -6.39
N LEU A 267 4.55 16.84 -5.83
CA LEU A 267 4.44 17.53 -4.54
C LEU A 267 5.06 16.70 -3.40
N TYR A 268 4.77 15.39 -3.36
CA TYR A 268 5.38 14.47 -2.39
C TYR A 268 6.92 14.46 -2.49
N ALA A 269 7.45 14.32 -3.71
CA ALA A 269 8.89 14.33 -3.96
C ALA A 269 9.55 15.65 -3.51
N TYR A 270 8.90 16.77 -3.81
CA TYR A 270 9.35 18.10 -3.38
C TYR A 270 9.35 18.23 -1.85
N LEU A 271 8.28 17.81 -1.17
CA LEU A 271 8.20 17.87 0.29
C LEU A 271 9.23 16.95 0.95
N ARG A 272 9.41 15.74 0.41
CA ARG A 272 10.41 14.79 0.90
C ARG A 272 11.85 15.34 0.75
N SER A 273 12.16 16.05 -0.34
CA SER A 273 13.49 16.63 -0.56
C SER A 273 13.83 17.75 0.44
N ARG A 274 12.80 18.34 1.07
CA ARG A 274 12.94 19.38 2.11
C ARG A 274 13.05 18.81 3.52
N THR A 275 12.82 17.50 3.70
CA THR A 275 13.02 16.84 4.99
C THR A 275 14.51 16.61 5.16
N PRO A 276 15.14 17.09 6.25
CA PRO A 276 16.56 16.81 6.50
C PRO A 276 16.77 15.30 6.57
N ASP A 277 17.73 14.77 5.83
CA ASP A 277 18.22 13.40 6.03
C ASP A 277 18.93 13.37 7.40
N HIS A 278 18.20 13.09 8.46
CA HIS A 278 18.77 12.84 9.79
C HIS A 278 19.48 11.47 9.77
N THR A 279 20.61 11.43 9.05
CA THR A 279 21.47 10.23 8.95
C THR A 279 22.45 10.12 10.12
N GLU A 280 22.48 11.07 11.04
CA GLU A 280 23.24 10.92 12.27
C GLU A 280 22.39 10.14 13.27
N ASN A 281 22.81 8.90 13.51
CA ASN A 281 22.27 7.93 14.45
C ASN A 281 22.40 8.37 15.93
N THR A 282 22.01 9.57 16.27
CA THR A 282 21.78 9.93 17.66
C THR A 282 20.39 9.40 18.04
N GLN A 283 20.32 8.13 18.45
CA GLN A 283 19.18 7.63 19.21
C GLN A 283 19.14 8.39 20.53
N TYR A 284 18.49 9.54 20.54
CA TYR A 284 18.14 10.18 21.79
C TYR A 284 17.17 9.25 22.53
N ALA A 285 17.67 8.63 23.61
CA ALA A 285 16.83 7.82 24.50
C ALA A 285 15.87 8.78 25.24
N ARG A 286 14.78 9.17 24.56
CA ARG A 286 13.81 10.11 25.11
C ARG A 286 13.01 9.46 26.22
N SER A 287 12.94 10.12 27.38
CA SER A 287 12.08 9.69 28.47
C SER A 287 10.61 10.01 28.13
N ARG A 288 9.77 8.96 27.99
CA ARG A 288 8.33 9.15 27.79
C ARG A 288 7.66 9.47 29.12
N LEU A 289 6.89 10.54 29.15
CA LEU A 289 6.12 10.96 30.31
C LEU A 289 4.90 10.06 30.53
N ARG A 290 4.45 9.91 31.76
CA ARG A 290 3.16 9.26 32.05
C ARG A 290 2.02 10.16 31.58
N ILE A 291 0.89 9.55 31.19
CA ILE A 291 -0.35 10.29 30.94
C ILE A 291 -0.75 10.97 32.24
N SER A 292 -1.03 12.26 32.20
CA SER A 292 -1.31 13.06 33.39
C SER A 292 -2.55 13.94 33.19
N GLY A 293 -3.39 14.03 34.23
CA GLY A 293 -4.62 14.79 34.15
C GLY A 293 -5.83 14.04 33.55
N ALA A 294 -7.03 14.39 34.06
CA ALA A 294 -8.27 13.70 33.63
C ALA A 294 -8.58 13.91 32.13
N ALA A 295 -8.37 15.12 31.61
CA ALA A 295 -8.64 15.46 30.23
C ALA A 295 -7.79 14.61 29.25
N GLU A 296 -6.51 14.41 29.55
CA GLU A 296 -5.61 13.61 28.72
C GLU A 296 -6.00 12.13 28.76
N HIS A 297 -6.38 11.59 29.91
CA HIS A 297 -6.87 10.22 30.04
C HIS A 297 -8.18 10.01 29.27
N ILE A 298 -9.12 10.95 29.36
CA ILE A 298 -10.39 10.87 28.61
C ILE A 298 -10.11 10.91 27.10
N PHE A 299 -9.27 11.86 26.66
CA PHE A 299 -8.93 11.96 25.23
C PHE A 299 -8.25 10.68 24.72
N PHE A 300 -7.30 10.13 25.47
CA PHE A 300 -6.66 8.86 25.15
C PHE A 300 -7.65 7.70 25.10
N ALA A 301 -8.52 7.58 26.11
CA ALA A 301 -9.53 6.52 26.16
C ALA A 301 -10.50 6.60 24.98
N VAL A 302 -11.00 7.80 24.66
CA VAL A 302 -11.87 8.01 23.49
C VAL A 302 -11.15 7.65 22.19
N LEU A 303 -9.91 8.09 22.00
CA LEU A 303 -9.11 7.78 20.81
C LEU A 303 -8.92 6.27 20.64
N ILE A 304 -8.53 5.57 21.70
CA ILE A 304 -8.34 4.12 21.65
C ILE A 304 -9.67 3.40 21.41
N CYS A 305 -10.76 3.81 22.08
CA CYS A 305 -12.09 3.24 21.85
C CYS A 305 -12.52 3.40 20.39
N VAL A 306 -12.33 4.58 19.78
CA VAL A 306 -12.67 4.85 18.39
C VAL A 306 -11.82 4.00 17.45
N ILE A 307 -10.50 3.91 17.67
CA ILE A 307 -9.60 3.07 16.87
C ILE A 307 -10.00 1.60 16.98
N CYS A 308 -10.22 1.09 18.19
CA CYS A 308 -10.64 -0.29 18.40
C CYS A 308 -11.99 -0.57 17.75
N PHE A 309 -12.97 0.33 17.93
CA PHE A 309 -14.30 0.17 17.36
C PHE A 309 -14.28 0.15 15.82
N CYS A 310 -13.57 1.07 15.19
CA CYS A 310 -13.55 1.17 13.73
C CYS A 310 -12.55 0.22 13.06
N LEU A 311 -11.64 -0.41 13.79
CA LEU A 311 -10.64 -1.32 13.23
C LEU A 311 -10.87 -2.77 13.65
N LEU A 312 -10.94 -3.04 14.97
CA LEU A 312 -10.99 -4.42 15.47
C LEU A 312 -12.35 -5.05 15.27
N PHE A 313 -13.45 -4.31 15.44
CA PHE A 313 -14.79 -4.88 15.27
C PHE A 313 -15.10 -5.27 13.81
N PRO A 314 -14.80 -4.43 12.79
CA PRO A 314 -14.91 -4.87 11.40
C PRO A 314 -14.06 -6.10 11.10
N LEU A 315 -12.78 -6.15 11.51
CA LEU A 315 -11.93 -7.32 11.31
C LEU A 315 -12.44 -8.54 12.08
N GLY A 316 -12.94 -8.36 13.29
CA GLY A 316 -13.59 -9.41 14.08
C GLY A 316 -14.83 -9.96 13.41
N SER A 317 -15.59 -9.12 12.68
CA SER A 317 -16.74 -9.56 11.93
C SER A 317 -16.40 -10.55 10.81
N LEU A 318 -15.23 -10.44 10.19
CA LEU A 318 -14.75 -11.43 9.21
C LEU A 318 -14.63 -12.82 9.85
N VAL A 319 -13.98 -12.88 11.02
CA VAL A 319 -13.82 -14.14 11.74
C VAL A 319 -15.20 -14.68 12.14
N TRP A 320 -16.06 -13.82 12.68
CA TRP A 320 -17.41 -14.21 13.07
C TRP A 320 -18.21 -14.79 11.90
N TYR A 321 -18.29 -14.09 10.77
CA TYR A 321 -19.03 -14.55 9.60
C TYR A 321 -18.40 -15.80 8.95
N SER A 322 -17.09 -15.97 9.03
CA SER A 322 -16.41 -17.17 8.54
C SER A 322 -16.78 -18.44 9.33
N LEU A 323 -17.16 -18.27 10.61
CA LEU A 323 -17.60 -19.32 11.51
C LEU A 323 -19.11 -19.43 11.64
N SER A 324 -19.88 -18.73 10.81
CA SER A 324 -21.34 -18.73 10.82
C SER A 324 -21.90 -19.39 9.57
N THR A 325 -23.17 -19.80 9.62
CA THR A 325 -23.89 -20.31 8.46
C THR A 325 -24.82 -19.23 7.86
N PRO A 326 -25.08 -19.23 6.54
CA PRO A 326 -26.01 -18.28 5.93
C PRO A 326 -27.42 -18.31 6.54
N LYS A 327 -27.85 -19.47 7.01
CA LYS A 327 -29.19 -19.68 7.59
C LYS A 327 -29.30 -19.28 9.06
N ALA A 328 -28.16 -19.31 9.80
CA ALA A 328 -28.12 -19.00 11.22
C ALA A 328 -26.83 -18.21 11.54
N PRO A 329 -26.83 -16.91 11.27
CA PRO A 329 -25.61 -16.08 11.39
C PRO A 329 -25.11 -15.88 12.83
N LEU A 330 -25.88 -16.31 13.82
CA LEU A 330 -25.50 -16.27 15.24
C LEU A 330 -25.00 -17.61 15.78
N THR A 331 -25.04 -18.69 14.99
CA THR A 331 -24.53 -20.02 15.39
C THR A 331 -23.16 -20.27 14.82
N ILE A 332 -22.25 -20.75 15.67
CA ILE A 332 -20.89 -21.12 15.25
C ILE A 332 -20.97 -22.45 14.50
N SER A 333 -20.44 -22.49 13.30
CA SER A 333 -20.35 -23.68 12.46
C SER A 333 -19.08 -23.63 11.61
N VAL A 334 -18.49 -24.78 11.40
CA VAL A 334 -17.35 -24.98 10.48
C VAL A 334 -17.77 -25.44 9.09
N ASP A 335 -19.10 -25.54 8.82
CA ASP A 335 -19.62 -26.02 7.54
C ASP A 335 -19.18 -25.15 6.35
N THR A 336 -19.10 -23.84 6.54
CA THR A 336 -18.62 -22.90 5.52
C THR A 336 -17.18 -23.25 5.12
N TRP A 337 -16.31 -23.55 6.09
CA TRP A 337 -14.92 -23.96 5.85
C TRP A 337 -14.84 -25.28 5.13
N ARG A 338 -15.63 -26.28 5.58
CA ARG A 338 -15.68 -27.60 4.94
C ARG A 338 -16.11 -27.49 3.49
N GLN A 339 -17.18 -26.75 3.20
CA GLN A 339 -17.66 -26.52 1.84
C GLN A 339 -16.65 -25.77 0.98
N LEU A 340 -15.96 -24.74 1.52
CA LEU A 340 -14.95 -23.97 0.81
C LEU A 340 -13.75 -24.83 0.41
N LEU A 341 -13.23 -25.62 1.37
CA LEU A 341 -12.06 -26.49 1.15
C LEU A 341 -12.34 -27.68 0.21
N GLN A 342 -13.59 -28.10 0.09
CA GLN A 342 -14.01 -29.16 -0.84
C GLN A 342 -14.18 -28.67 -2.28
N ARG A 343 -14.18 -27.37 -2.53
CA ARG A 343 -14.33 -26.82 -3.90
C ARG A 343 -13.04 -26.87 -4.69
N PRO A 344 -13.00 -27.53 -5.87
CA PRO A 344 -11.81 -27.55 -6.72
C PRO A 344 -11.35 -26.16 -7.14
N HIS A 345 -12.28 -25.25 -7.43
CA HIS A 345 -11.98 -23.85 -7.80
C HIS A 345 -11.25 -23.08 -6.70
N PHE A 346 -11.48 -23.38 -5.42
CA PHE A 346 -10.76 -22.75 -4.31
C PHE A 346 -9.26 -23.06 -4.37
N TRP A 347 -8.88 -24.32 -4.56
CA TRP A 347 -7.47 -24.69 -4.66
C TRP A 347 -6.81 -24.16 -5.93
N GLY A 348 -7.59 -24.01 -7.02
CA GLY A 348 -7.17 -23.28 -8.21
C GLY A 348 -6.82 -21.82 -7.88
N ALA A 349 -7.69 -21.13 -7.13
CA ALA A 349 -7.46 -19.76 -6.72
C ALA A 349 -6.25 -19.62 -5.78
N VAL A 350 -6.06 -20.54 -4.84
CA VAL A 350 -4.86 -20.60 -3.98
C VAL A 350 -3.60 -20.73 -4.84
N ARG A 351 -3.58 -21.70 -5.78
CA ARG A 351 -2.44 -21.91 -6.69
C ARG A 351 -2.13 -20.65 -7.49
N HIS A 352 -3.13 -20.01 -8.10
CA HIS A 352 -2.94 -18.80 -8.89
C HIS A 352 -2.42 -17.65 -8.03
N THR A 353 -2.92 -17.49 -6.79
CA THR A 353 -2.41 -16.49 -5.86
C THR A 353 -0.93 -16.72 -5.54
N MET A 354 -0.52 -17.98 -5.32
CA MET A 354 0.89 -18.31 -5.09
C MET A 354 1.74 -18.05 -6.33
N GLN A 355 1.29 -18.46 -7.51
CA GLN A 355 2.02 -18.29 -8.76
C GLN A 355 2.22 -16.80 -9.11
N THR A 356 1.16 -15.98 -9.01
CA THR A 356 1.26 -14.53 -9.25
C THR A 356 2.12 -13.86 -8.18
N GLY A 357 1.88 -14.17 -6.90
CA GLY A 357 2.62 -13.59 -5.78
C GLY A 357 4.13 -13.87 -5.86
N ILE A 358 4.51 -15.13 -6.08
CA ILE A 358 5.92 -15.53 -6.19
C ILE A 358 6.55 -14.92 -7.47
N GLY A 359 5.85 -15.00 -8.60
CA GLY A 359 6.35 -14.47 -9.87
C GLY A 359 6.58 -12.96 -9.82
N THR A 360 5.59 -12.22 -9.33
CA THR A 360 5.67 -10.75 -9.16
C THR A 360 6.76 -10.36 -8.15
N ALA A 361 6.85 -11.06 -7.01
CA ALA A 361 7.88 -10.78 -6.02
C ALA A 361 9.29 -11.05 -6.58
N ALA A 362 9.49 -12.18 -7.25
CA ALA A 362 10.78 -12.52 -7.84
C ALA A 362 11.22 -11.48 -8.89
N LEU A 363 10.33 -11.13 -9.82
CA LEU A 363 10.65 -10.19 -10.90
C LEU A 363 10.88 -8.77 -10.37
N SER A 364 10.00 -8.27 -9.49
CA SER A 364 10.11 -6.93 -8.91
C SER A 364 11.36 -6.77 -8.03
N VAL A 365 11.64 -7.75 -7.18
CA VAL A 365 12.81 -7.69 -6.27
C VAL A 365 14.10 -7.79 -7.07
N THR A 366 14.14 -8.64 -8.11
CA THR A 366 15.31 -8.72 -8.99
C THR A 366 15.55 -7.40 -9.70
N ALA A 367 14.51 -6.79 -10.29
CA ALA A 367 14.62 -5.48 -10.94
C ALA A 367 15.07 -4.39 -9.94
N ALA A 368 14.50 -4.36 -8.74
CA ALA A 368 14.86 -3.41 -7.69
C ALA A 368 16.31 -3.59 -7.19
N LEU A 369 16.81 -4.83 -7.09
CA LEU A 369 18.19 -5.12 -6.72
C LEU A 369 19.18 -4.59 -7.75
N PHE A 370 18.93 -4.81 -9.03
CA PHE A 370 19.78 -4.27 -10.08
C PHE A 370 19.75 -2.75 -10.11
N PHE A 371 18.57 -2.15 -9.94
CA PHE A 371 18.44 -0.71 -9.81
C PHE A 371 19.20 -0.19 -8.58
N ALA A 372 19.08 -0.84 -7.42
CA ALA A 372 19.79 -0.50 -6.19
C ALA A 372 21.30 -0.52 -6.39
N TYR A 373 21.79 -1.55 -7.05
CA TYR A 373 23.21 -1.69 -7.35
C TYR A 373 23.70 -0.62 -8.34
N ALA A 374 22.92 -0.34 -9.39
CA ALA A 374 23.22 0.73 -10.34
C ALA A 374 23.22 2.11 -9.66
N ALA A 375 22.23 2.38 -8.82
CA ALA A 375 22.10 3.60 -8.03
C ALA A 375 23.27 3.77 -7.04
N PHE A 376 23.72 2.68 -6.44
CA PHE A 376 24.91 2.65 -5.59
C PHE A 376 26.19 3.01 -6.35
N GLN A 377 26.31 2.61 -7.62
CA GLN A 377 27.45 2.94 -8.49
C GLN A 377 27.41 4.39 -8.98
N ALA A 378 26.22 4.95 -9.16
CA ALA A 378 26.02 6.30 -9.66
C ALA A 378 25.99 7.34 -8.53
N ASN A 379 26.81 8.38 -8.60
CA ASN A 379 26.81 9.46 -7.62
C ASN A 379 25.69 10.50 -7.83
N GLY A 380 24.74 10.24 -8.70
CA GLY A 380 23.65 11.17 -9.05
C GLY A 380 22.45 11.10 -8.10
N LYS A 381 21.78 12.23 -7.83
CA LYS A 381 20.56 12.28 -6.99
C LYS A 381 19.29 11.85 -7.75
N TRP A 382 19.34 11.77 -9.07
CA TRP A 382 18.19 11.48 -9.95
C TRP A 382 17.58 10.08 -9.73
N TYR A 383 18.39 9.11 -9.33
CA TYR A 383 17.92 7.75 -9.06
C TYR A 383 16.90 7.67 -7.90
N LYS A 384 16.92 8.63 -6.99
CA LYS A 384 15.94 8.69 -5.88
C LYS A 384 14.52 9.03 -6.37
N SER A 385 14.39 9.68 -7.52
CA SER A 385 13.11 10.12 -8.08
C SER A 385 12.48 9.11 -9.04
N LEU A 386 13.29 8.28 -9.71
CA LEU A 386 12.80 7.31 -10.69
C LEU A 386 11.78 6.31 -10.11
N PRO A 387 11.96 5.74 -8.91
CA PRO A 387 10.98 4.84 -8.31
C PRO A 387 9.66 5.50 -7.94
N LEU A 388 9.58 6.83 -7.95
CA LEU A 388 8.34 7.55 -7.67
C LEU A 388 7.41 7.62 -8.89
N ILE A 389 7.93 7.45 -10.11
CA ILE A 389 7.14 7.56 -11.34
C ILE A 389 5.96 6.56 -11.39
N PRO A 390 6.15 5.25 -11.08
CA PRO A 390 5.04 4.31 -11.09
C PRO A 390 3.93 4.63 -10.08
N PHE A 391 4.21 5.38 -9.02
CA PHE A 391 3.18 5.83 -8.08
C PHE A 391 2.21 6.87 -8.67
N ALA A 392 2.50 7.41 -9.85
CA ALA A 392 1.61 8.33 -10.55
C ALA A 392 0.61 7.61 -11.48
N VAL A 393 0.67 6.29 -11.61
CA VAL A 393 -0.15 5.52 -12.56
C VAL A 393 -0.90 4.43 -11.82
N SER A 394 -2.22 4.35 -12.05
CA SER A 394 -3.04 3.29 -11.45
C SER A 394 -2.90 1.96 -12.18
N SER A 395 -3.25 0.88 -11.47
CA SER A 395 -3.29 -0.46 -12.04
C SER A 395 -4.29 -0.57 -13.19
N ILE A 396 -5.41 0.15 -13.10
CA ILE A 396 -6.45 0.16 -14.14
C ILE A 396 -5.97 0.89 -15.40
N VAL A 397 -5.29 2.05 -15.25
CA VAL A 397 -4.70 2.77 -16.41
C VAL A 397 -3.68 1.89 -17.13
N LEU A 398 -2.79 1.25 -16.38
CA LEU A 398 -1.76 0.40 -16.99
C LEU A 398 -2.36 -0.85 -17.64
N GLY A 399 -3.32 -1.49 -16.98
CA GLY A 399 -4.06 -2.62 -17.53
C GLY A 399 -4.85 -2.26 -18.80
N ALA A 400 -5.46 -1.07 -18.83
CA ALA A 400 -6.12 -0.54 -20.03
C ALA A 400 -5.17 -0.40 -21.22
N GLY A 401 -3.96 0.09 -20.96
CA GLY A 401 -2.92 0.20 -21.99
C GLY A 401 -2.52 -1.17 -22.56
N TRP A 402 -2.35 -2.18 -21.71
CA TRP A 402 -2.05 -3.53 -22.15
C TRP A 402 -3.17 -4.15 -22.98
N LEU A 403 -4.44 -3.94 -22.63
CA LEU A 403 -5.58 -4.38 -23.41
C LEU A 403 -5.61 -3.73 -24.81
N LYS A 404 -5.16 -2.47 -24.92
CA LYS A 404 -5.06 -1.77 -26.20
C LYS A 404 -3.95 -2.26 -27.11
N LEU A 405 -2.90 -2.84 -26.55
CA LEU A 405 -1.80 -3.45 -27.32
C LEU A 405 -2.18 -4.82 -27.91
N ASP A 406 -3.45 -5.20 -27.81
CA ASP A 406 -4.01 -6.46 -28.34
C ASP A 406 -3.25 -7.71 -27.86
N THR A 407 -2.71 -7.60 -26.64
CA THR A 407 -1.98 -8.71 -26.02
C THR A 407 -2.96 -9.71 -25.42
N MET A 408 -2.71 -11.01 -25.63
CA MET A 408 -3.53 -12.06 -25.03
C MET A 408 -3.39 -12.05 -23.50
N PRO A 409 -4.50 -11.85 -22.75
CA PRO A 409 -4.47 -11.90 -21.29
C PRO A 409 -3.99 -13.26 -20.79
N SER A 410 -2.92 -13.25 -20.01
CA SER A 410 -2.28 -14.46 -19.49
C SER A 410 -1.74 -14.22 -18.08
N LEU A 411 -1.45 -15.31 -17.34
CA LEU A 411 -0.81 -15.24 -16.05
C LEU A 411 0.55 -14.53 -16.13
N LEU A 412 1.31 -14.79 -17.19
CA LEU A 412 2.61 -14.14 -17.40
C LEU A 412 2.45 -12.62 -17.59
N LEU A 413 1.47 -12.20 -18.41
CA LEU A 413 1.15 -10.78 -18.58
C LEU A 413 0.80 -10.13 -17.23
N LEU A 414 -0.04 -10.78 -16.43
CA LEU A 414 -0.42 -10.27 -15.11
C LEU A 414 0.81 -10.08 -14.22
N VAL A 415 1.73 -11.05 -14.17
CA VAL A 415 2.98 -10.97 -13.41
C VAL A 415 3.85 -9.79 -13.88
N ILE A 416 3.97 -9.59 -15.20
CA ILE A 416 4.75 -8.49 -15.79
C ILE A 416 4.14 -7.13 -15.41
N VAL A 417 2.81 -6.98 -15.56
CA VAL A 417 2.10 -5.74 -15.25
C VAL A 417 2.20 -5.42 -13.74
N GLN A 418 1.91 -6.40 -12.88
CA GLN A 418 2.06 -6.22 -11.44
C GLN A 418 3.51 -5.88 -11.05
N SER A 419 4.50 -6.52 -11.68
CA SER A 419 5.91 -6.25 -11.39
C SER A 419 6.33 -4.84 -11.79
N SER A 420 5.82 -4.33 -12.90
CA SER A 420 6.12 -2.96 -13.36
C SER A 420 5.55 -1.87 -12.42
N LEU A 421 4.52 -2.19 -11.64
CA LEU A 421 3.96 -1.31 -10.60
C LEU A 421 4.58 -1.54 -9.22
N ALA A 422 5.02 -2.76 -8.93
CA ALA A 422 5.43 -3.17 -7.59
C ALA A 422 6.93 -3.03 -7.30
N TRP A 423 7.80 -2.93 -8.34
CA TRP A 423 9.25 -2.80 -8.11
C TRP A 423 9.66 -1.57 -7.27
N PRO A 424 8.93 -0.42 -7.28
CA PRO A 424 9.27 0.68 -6.39
C PRO A 424 9.11 0.34 -4.92
N PHE A 425 8.10 -0.47 -4.57
CA PHE A 425 7.92 -0.96 -3.21
C PHE A 425 9.07 -1.86 -2.79
N ALA A 426 9.53 -2.75 -3.69
CA ALA A 426 10.73 -3.56 -3.45
C ALA A 426 11.98 -2.68 -3.24
N TRP A 427 12.16 -1.65 -4.08
CA TRP A 427 13.23 -0.68 -3.94
C TRP A 427 13.22 0.01 -2.58
N MET A 428 12.06 0.50 -2.11
CA MET A 428 11.94 1.18 -0.81
C MET A 428 12.37 0.28 0.36
N GLN A 429 12.07 -1.02 0.31
CA GLN A 429 12.50 -1.98 1.33
C GLN A 429 14.03 -2.20 1.30
N ILE A 430 14.59 -2.34 0.10
CA ILE A 430 16.04 -2.53 -0.09
C ILE A 430 16.80 -1.26 0.31
N GLU A 431 16.34 -0.07 -0.10
CA GLU A 431 16.92 1.23 0.27
C GLU A 431 16.95 1.41 1.79
N THR A 432 15.85 1.06 2.48
CA THR A 432 15.78 1.12 3.95
C THR A 432 16.81 0.20 4.61
N GLY A 433 17.05 -0.97 4.02
CA GLY A 433 18.10 -1.89 4.48
C GLY A 433 19.50 -1.32 4.26
N LEU A 434 19.74 -0.76 3.07
CA LEU A 434 21.03 -0.14 2.71
C LEU A 434 21.37 1.10 3.54
N ALA A 435 20.37 1.89 3.91
CA ALA A 435 20.56 3.11 4.70
C ALA A 435 21.16 2.84 6.09
N LYS A 436 21.05 1.62 6.60
CA LYS A 436 21.67 1.21 7.87
C LYS A 436 23.15 0.85 7.74
N ILE A 437 23.67 0.69 6.52
CA ILE A 437 25.04 0.27 6.26
C ILE A 437 25.94 1.52 6.14
N PRO A 438 27.02 1.65 6.93
CA PRO A 438 27.95 2.75 6.81
C PRO A 438 28.54 2.84 5.39
N ARG A 439 28.62 4.04 4.83
CA ARG A 439 29.18 4.27 3.50
C ARG A 439 30.61 3.76 3.37
N SER A 440 31.40 3.86 4.44
CA SER A 440 32.78 3.34 4.50
C SER A 440 32.88 1.84 4.18
N VAL A 441 31.92 1.03 4.63
CA VAL A 441 31.88 -0.41 4.32
C VAL A 441 31.65 -0.64 2.82
N LEU A 442 30.75 0.13 2.23
CA LEU A 442 30.43 0.03 0.82
C LEU A 442 31.57 0.56 -0.08
N ASP A 443 32.28 1.60 0.36
CA ASP A 443 33.44 2.14 -0.36
C ASP A 443 34.65 1.21 -0.25
N ALA A 444 34.86 0.59 0.91
CA ALA A 444 35.89 -0.46 1.09
C ALA A 444 35.59 -1.66 0.18
N ALA A 445 34.32 -2.06 0.04
CA ALA A 445 33.93 -3.13 -0.87
C ALA A 445 34.28 -2.81 -2.34
N ARG A 446 34.10 -1.56 -2.76
CA ARG A 446 34.49 -1.12 -4.12
C ARG A 446 35.98 -1.22 -4.37
N LEU A 447 36.79 -0.89 -3.35
CA LEU A 447 38.27 -0.87 -3.45
C LEU A 447 38.89 -2.27 -3.36
N LEU A 448 38.29 -3.15 -2.52
CA LEU A 448 38.87 -4.48 -2.20
C LEU A 448 38.33 -5.61 -3.09
N SER A 449 37.23 -5.41 -3.80
CA SER A 449 36.66 -6.45 -4.64
C SER A 449 37.42 -6.60 -5.96
N SER A 450 37.65 -7.83 -6.38
CA SER A 450 38.33 -8.15 -7.64
C SER A 450 37.54 -7.74 -8.88
N SER A 451 36.23 -7.54 -8.74
CA SER A 451 35.32 -7.13 -9.81
C SER A 451 33.99 -6.61 -9.29
N ARG A 452 33.21 -5.94 -10.16
CA ARG A 452 31.86 -5.45 -9.84
C ARG A 452 30.91 -6.54 -9.41
N THR A 453 30.96 -7.71 -10.03
CA THR A 453 30.14 -8.88 -9.66
C THR A 453 30.59 -9.50 -8.35
N ASP A 454 31.88 -9.53 -8.07
CA ASP A 454 32.41 -10.01 -6.80
C ASP A 454 31.91 -9.10 -5.65
N ALA A 455 31.96 -7.79 -5.83
CA ALA A 455 31.37 -6.82 -4.89
C ALA A 455 29.86 -7.03 -4.71
N PHE A 456 29.13 -7.31 -5.80
CA PHE A 456 27.70 -7.56 -5.74
C PHE A 456 27.37 -8.81 -4.94
N PHE A 457 27.93 -9.97 -5.28
CA PHE A 457 27.56 -11.23 -4.65
C PHE A 457 28.14 -11.43 -3.26
N ARG A 458 29.36 -10.97 -3.00
CA ARG A 458 30.03 -11.21 -1.71
C ARG A 458 29.76 -10.15 -0.67
N VAL A 459 29.43 -8.91 -1.09
CA VAL A 459 29.25 -7.80 -0.15
C VAL A 459 27.84 -7.23 -0.24
N PHE A 460 27.42 -6.74 -1.42
CA PHE A 460 26.16 -6.04 -1.56
C PHE A 460 24.95 -6.94 -1.26
N LEU A 461 24.85 -8.11 -1.89
CA LEU A 461 23.73 -9.02 -1.73
C LEU A 461 23.56 -9.54 -0.30
N PRO A 462 24.63 -10.00 0.41
CA PRO A 462 24.50 -10.39 1.82
C PRO A 462 24.10 -9.25 2.75
N LEU A 463 24.63 -8.04 2.53
CA LEU A 463 24.25 -6.87 3.32
C LEU A 463 22.82 -6.43 3.08
N CYS A 464 22.27 -6.64 1.87
CA CYS A 464 20.88 -6.34 1.54
C CYS A 464 19.90 -7.44 1.96
N LYS A 465 20.33 -8.55 2.54
CA LYS A 465 19.51 -9.75 2.82
C LYS A 465 18.18 -9.42 3.51
N THR A 466 18.20 -8.56 4.52
CA THR A 466 16.98 -8.15 5.24
C THR A 466 16.04 -7.31 4.38
N GLY A 467 16.59 -6.36 3.62
CA GLY A 467 15.85 -5.58 2.65
C GLY A 467 15.20 -6.46 1.58
N ILE A 468 15.93 -7.48 1.11
CA ILE A 468 15.44 -8.45 0.11
C ILE A 468 14.27 -9.27 0.67
N ILE A 469 14.41 -9.85 1.87
CA ILE A 469 13.32 -10.63 2.50
C ILE A 469 12.10 -9.73 2.73
N SER A 470 12.30 -8.51 3.24
CA SER A 470 11.23 -7.53 3.41
C SER A 470 10.56 -7.18 2.09
N ALA A 471 11.33 -7.01 1.01
CA ALA A 471 10.81 -6.72 -0.32
C ALA A 471 9.99 -7.87 -0.90
N LEU A 472 10.48 -9.10 -0.76
CA LEU A 472 9.75 -10.31 -1.19
C LEU A 472 8.40 -10.44 -0.48
N CYS A 473 8.37 -10.29 0.85
CA CYS A 473 7.14 -10.35 1.63
C CYS A 473 6.16 -9.24 1.24
N CYS A 474 6.65 -7.99 1.11
CA CYS A 474 5.83 -6.84 0.77
C CYS A 474 5.20 -6.97 -0.62
N VAL A 475 6.00 -7.28 -1.65
CA VAL A 475 5.51 -7.40 -3.03
C VAL A 475 4.59 -8.60 -3.19
N PHE A 476 4.89 -9.72 -2.55
CA PHE A 476 3.99 -10.87 -2.56
C PHE A 476 2.63 -10.51 -1.97
N ALA A 477 2.59 -9.81 -0.83
CA ALA A 477 1.34 -9.40 -0.19
C ALA A 477 0.53 -8.44 -1.08
N ILE A 478 1.19 -7.49 -1.77
CA ILE A 478 0.55 -6.58 -2.73
C ILE A 478 -0.07 -7.38 -3.88
N SER A 479 0.68 -8.30 -4.50
CA SER A 479 0.18 -9.12 -5.60
C SER A 479 -0.95 -10.07 -5.18
N ALA A 480 -0.82 -10.74 -4.03
CA ALA A 480 -1.84 -11.64 -3.50
C ALA A 480 -3.17 -10.93 -3.18
N GLY A 481 -3.08 -9.65 -2.79
CA GLY A 481 -4.24 -8.82 -2.47
C GLY A 481 -4.87 -8.09 -3.66
N ASP A 482 -4.27 -8.14 -4.83
CA ASP A 482 -4.77 -7.44 -6.01
C ASP A 482 -5.91 -8.20 -6.68
N ALA A 483 -7.08 -7.56 -6.66
CA ALA A 483 -8.25 -7.99 -7.44
C ALA A 483 -8.47 -7.11 -8.69
N SER A 484 -7.85 -5.93 -8.76
CA SER A 484 -8.13 -4.89 -9.75
C SER A 484 -7.67 -5.31 -11.15
N LEU A 485 -6.40 -5.69 -11.28
CA LEU A 485 -5.83 -6.14 -12.56
C LEU A 485 -6.45 -7.44 -13.06
N PRO A 486 -6.61 -8.51 -12.23
CA PRO A 486 -7.31 -9.71 -12.65
C PRO A 486 -8.75 -9.46 -13.10
N LEU A 487 -9.45 -8.55 -12.43
CA LEU A 487 -10.83 -8.17 -12.79
C LEU A 487 -10.88 -7.44 -14.14
N LEU A 488 -9.92 -6.53 -14.41
CA LEU A 488 -9.83 -5.78 -15.66
C LEU A 488 -9.40 -6.66 -16.83
N LEU A 489 -8.32 -7.41 -16.67
CA LEU A 489 -7.71 -8.21 -17.74
C LEU A 489 -8.54 -9.42 -18.17
N HIS A 490 -9.43 -9.89 -17.30
CA HIS A 490 -10.34 -11.01 -17.57
C HIS A 490 -9.64 -12.24 -18.15
N ILE A 491 -8.59 -12.71 -17.47
CA ILE A 491 -7.76 -13.82 -17.93
C ILE A 491 -8.58 -15.13 -17.94
N PRO A 492 -8.63 -15.88 -19.06
CA PRO A 492 -9.37 -17.13 -19.14
C PRO A 492 -8.88 -18.17 -18.12
N ASN A 493 -9.84 -18.84 -17.46
CA ASN A 493 -9.57 -19.89 -16.44
C ASN A 493 -8.67 -19.45 -15.29
N PHE A 494 -8.59 -18.13 -15.02
CA PHE A 494 -7.81 -17.57 -13.94
C PHE A 494 -8.73 -16.95 -12.87
N GLU A 495 -8.47 -17.31 -11.65
CA GLU A 495 -9.07 -16.67 -10.48
C GLU A 495 -8.06 -16.75 -9.33
N ASN A 496 -7.71 -15.61 -8.71
CA ASN A 496 -6.95 -15.57 -7.48
C ASN A 496 -7.89 -15.38 -6.27
N LEU A 497 -7.37 -15.55 -5.05
CA LEU A 497 -8.17 -15.43 -3.83
C LEU A 497 -8.83 -14.06 -3.67
N ALA A 498 -8.14 -12.98 -4.06
CA ALA A 498 -8.68 -11.63 -3.96
C ALA A 498 -9.86 -11.40 -4.93
N LEU A 499 -9.77 -11.91 -6.17
CA LEU A 499 -10.85 -11.86 -7.15
C LEU A 499 -12.03 -12.76 -6.75
N MET A 500 -11.74 -13.96 -6.23
CA MET A 500 -12.77 -14.89 -5.71
C MET A 500 -13.55 -14.26 -4.54
N LEU A 501 -12.84 -13.64 -3.60
CA LEU A 501 -13.42 -12.88 -2.51
C LEU A 501 -14.36 -11.79 -3.04
N PHE A 502 -13.85 -10.96 -3.98
CA PHE A 502 -14.61 -9.87 -4.58
C PHE A 502 -15.89 -10.37 -5.26
N ARG A 503 -15.83 -11.46 -6.05
CA ARG A 503 -16.99 -12.05 -6.71
C ARG A 503 -18.02 -12.60 -5.71
N PHE A 504 -17.56 -13.26 -4.65
CA PHE A 504 -18.47 -13.79 -3.61
C PHE A 504 -19.11 -12.64 -2.82
N ALA A 505 -18.36 -11.58 -2.50
CA ALA A 505 -18.91 -10.39 -1.85
C ALA A 505 -19.97 -9.72 -2.73
N GLY A 506 -19.70 -9.54 -4.03
CA GLY A 506 -20.64 -8.99 -5.00
C GLY A 506 -21.89 -9.87 -5.23
N SER A 507 -21.80 -11.18 -4.98
CA SER A 507 -22.90 -12.13 -5.06
C SER A 507 -23.61 -12.33 -3.71
N TYR A 508 -23.35 -11.50 -2.71
CA TYR A 508 -23.92 -11.59 -1.34
C TYR A 508 -23.63 -12.91 -0.61
N ARG A 509 -22.60 -13.66 -1.02
CA ARG A 509 -22.14 -14.90 -0.36
C ARG A 509 -21.16 -14.55 0.74
N PHE A 510 -21.62 -13.83 1.76
CA PHE A 510 -20.79 -13.19 2.76
C PHE A 510 -20.02 -14.16 3.67
N THR A 511 -20.58 -15.32 4.02
CA THR A 511 -19.90 -16.31 4.87
C THR A 511 -18.68 -16.93 4.18
N GLU A 512 -18.85 -17.32 2.91
CA GLU A 512 -17.77 -17.88 2.10
C GLU A 512 -16.70 -16.81 1.77
N SER A 513 -17.16 -15.60 1.44
CA SER A 513 -16.29 -14.45 1.22
C SER A 513 -15.46 -14.14 2.48
N ALA A 514 -16.07 -14.21 3.67
CA ALA A 514 -15.40 -14.02 4.94
C ALA A 514 -14.33 -15.10 5.23
N GLY A 515 -14.62 -16.36 4.87
CA GLY A 515 -13.63 -17.43 4.96
C GLY A 515 -12.38 -17.17 4.12
N ILE A 516 -12.57 -16.75 2.85
CA ILE A 516 -11.46 -16.37 1.96
C ILE A 516 -10.72 -15.14 2.50
N ALA A 517 -11.45 -14.16 3.02
CA ALA A 517 -10.87 -12.95 3.61
C ALA A 517 -9.96 -13.27 4.80
N VAL A 518 -10.38 -14.19 5.69
CA VAL A 518 -9.56 -14.66 6.81
C VAL A 518 -8.28 -15.33 6.30
N ILE A 519 -8.37 -16.20 5.28
CA ILE A 519 -7.17 -16.84 4.69
C ILE A 519 -6.20 -15.79 4.13
N LEU A 520 -6.70 -14.82 3.36
CA LEU A 520 -5.88 -13.74 2.82
C LEU A 520 -5.26 -12.88 3.92
N ALA A 521 -6.03 -12.52 4.95
CA ALA A 521 -5.54 -11.73 6.07
C ALA A 521 -4.45 -12.47 6.87
N VAL A 522 -4.62 -13.77 7.08
CA VAL A 522 -3.61 -14.61 7.75
C VAL A 522 -2.36 -14.75 6.89
N LEU A 523 -2.51 -15.01 5.59
CA LEU A 523 -1.39 -15.14 4.65
C LEU A 523 -0.56 -13.86 4.60
N THR A 524 -1.21 -12.73 4.36
CA THR A 524 -0.52 -11.43 4.26
C THR A 524 0.00 -10.96 5.62
N GLY A 525 -0.74 -11.17 6.69
CA GLY A 525 -0.32 -10.86 8.06
C GLY A 525 0.92 -11.65 8.48
N LEU A 526 1.00 -12.94 8.13
CA LEU A 526 2.18 -13.77 8.39
C LEU A 526 3.42 -13.25 7.64
N LEU A 527 3.26 -12.84 6.39
CA LEU A 527 4.34 -12.25 5.60
C LEU A 527 4.86 -10.94 6.22
N PHE A 528 3.96 -10.08 6.67
CA PHE A 528 4.35 -8.85 7.37
C PHE A 528 5.00 -9.14 8.73
N TYR A 529 4.53 -10.14 9.46
CA TYR A 529 5.17 -10.58 10.69
C TYR A 529 6.60 -11.08 10.46
N ILE A 530 6.83 -11.87 9.41
CA ILE A 530 8.17 -12.31 8.99
C ILE A 530 9.03 -11.08 8.64
N GLN A 531 8.48 -10.13 7.88
CA GLN A 531 9.15 -8.90 7.51
C GLN A 531 9.60 -8.09 8.74
N ASP A 532 8.72 -7.88 9.71
CA ASP A 532 9.03 -7.12 10.94
C ASP A 532 10.06 -7.85 11.80
N THR A 533 9.92 -9.16 11.97
CA THR A 533 10.88 -9.98 12.75
C THR A 533 12.29 -9.94 12.13
N VAL A 534 12.38 -9.97 10.81
CA VAL A 534 13.66 -9.87 10.09
C VAL A 534 14.26 -8.46 10.25
N ARG A 535 13.44 -7.42 10.33
CA ARG A 535 13.89 -6.03 10.54
C ARG A 535 14.40 -5.76 11.96
N GLU A 536 13.84 -6.42 12.96
CA GLU A 536 14.21 -6.23 14.38
C GLU A 536 15.49 -6.97 14.78
N ARG A 537 15.87 -8.05 14.07
CA ARG A 537 17.05 -8.89 14.40
C ARG A 537 18.39 -8.28 13.94
N ILE A 538 18.39 -7.08 13.39
CA ILE A 538 19.56 -6.35 12.88
C ILE A 538 19.49 -4.89 13.30
#